data_0274b53ae76805ee18a25b74b1cd49bf
#
_entry.id   0274b53ae76805ee18a25b74b1cd49bf
#
_cell.length_a   1.000
_cell.length_b   1.000
_cell.length_c   1.000
_cell.angle_alpha   90.00
_cell.angle_beta   90.00
_cell.angle_gamma   90.00
#
_symmetry.space_group_name_H-M   'P 1'
#
loop_
_entity.id
_entity.type
_entity.pdbx_description
1 polymer ?
#
loop_
_entity_poly.entity_id
_entity_poly.type
_entity_poly.pdbx_seq_one_letter_code
_entity_poly.pdbx_strand_id
1 'polypeptide(L)'
;MFRKTATETDGTLLEMDAYWTAPGHRAPEHVHPEMQESWRVIAGTACFRIDGVERAGGAGEVIVAQPGVPHQAWNPTAEPVHLRIQMRSALDWETFIERLFALGSAGDDGEQRAPDPALMLSLLREFPREISEG
;
A
#
# COMPACT_ATOMS: atom_id res chain seq x y z
N MET A 1 -8.67 -5.64 -1.89
CA MET A 1 -10.11 -5.42 -2.05
C MET A 1 -10.53 -4.19 -1.27
N PHE A 2 -11.26 -3.29 -1.92
CA PHE A 2 -11.72 -2.06 -1.27
C PHE A 2 -12.90 -2.35 -0.34
N ARG A 3 -12.86 -1.81 0.86
CA ARG A 3 -13.97 -1.87 1.83
C ARG A 3 -14.77 -0.58 1.82
N LYS A 4 -14.09 0.57 1.68
CA LYS A 4 -14.70 1.88 1.51
C LYS A 4 -13.96 2.59 0.41
N THR A 5 -14.68 3.13 -0.55
CA THR A 5 -14.07 3.81 -1.68
C THR A 5 -14.01 5.31 -1.45
N ALA A 6 -13.13 5.98 -2.20
CA ALA A 6 -13.07 7.44 -2.16
C ALA A 6 -14.40 8.06 -2.61
N THR A 7 -15.10 7.45 -3.56
CA THR A 7 -16.40 7.91 -4.02
C THR A 7 -17.44 7.86 -2.91
N GLU A 8 -17.46 6.78 -2.11
CA GLU A 8 -18.41 6.64 -1.01
C GLU A 8 -18.17 7.64 0.12
N THR A 9 -16.95 8.14 0.26
CA THR A 9 -16.55 9.03 1.35
C THR A 9 -16.20 10.44 0.88
N ASP A 10 -16.57 10.82 -0.35
CA ASP A 10 -16.24 12.11 -0.96
C ASP A 10 -14.72 12.37 -0.99
N GLY A 11 -13.92 11.33 -1.24
CA GLY A 11 -12.47 11.46 -1.33
C GLY A 11 -11.75 11.56 0.00
N THR A 12 -12.45 11.44 1.14
CA THR A 12 -11.82 11.60 2.45
C THR A 12 -11.20 10.31 2.99
N LEU A 13 -11.76 9.16 2.63
CA LEU A 13 -11.29 7.88 3.14
C LEU A 13 -11.42 6.79 2.09
N LEU A 14 -10.35 6.05 1.91
CA LEU A 14 -10.34 4.79 1.19
C LEU A 14 -9.88 3.71 2.17
N GLU A 15 -10.62 2.60 2.23
CA GLU A 15 -10.24 1.46 3.06
C GLU A 15 -10.21 0.21 2.20
N MET A 16 -9.16 -0.60 2.34
CA MET A 16 -9.03 -1.84 1.60
C MET A 16 -8.36 -2.92 2.45
N ASP A 17 -8.65 -4.18 2.11
CA ASP A 17 -7.93 -5.31 2.67
C ASP A 17 -6.82 -5.72 1.70
N ALA A 18 -5.64 -6.00 2.24
CA ALA A 18 -4.50 -6.50 1.49
C ALA A 18 -4.05 -7.83 2.07
N TYR A 19 -3.67 -8.74 1.17
CA TYR A 19 -3.19 -10.06 1.53
C TYR A 19 -1.83 -10.26 0.87
N TRP A 20 -0.78 -10.32 1.68
CA TRP A 20 0.59 -10.51 1.18
C TRP A 20 1.02 -11.94 1.43
N THR A 21 1.09 -12.73 0.37
CA THR A 21 1.32 -14.18 0.46
C THR A 21 2.77 -14.59 0.27
N ALA A 22 3.57 -13.79 -0.44
CA ALA A 22 4.94 -14.15 -0.77
C ALA A 22 5.93 -13.36 0.06
N PRO A 23 6.93 -14.01 0.69
CA PRO A 23 8.00 -13.29 1.36
C PRO A 23 8.84 -12.54 0.33
N GLY A 24 9.43 -11.43 0.75
CA GLY A 24 10.32 -10.66 -0.11
C GLY A 24 9.65 -9.76 -1.14
N HIS A 25 8.33 -9.84 -1.30
CA HIS A 25 7.63 -8.90 -2.16
C HIS A 25 7.49 -7.56 -1.41
N ARG A 26 8.25 -6.57 -1.84
CA ARG A 26 8.15 -5.25 -1.25
C ARG A 26 8.14 -4.18 -2.33
N ALA A 27 7.18 -3.25 -2.19
CA ALA A 27 7.17 -2.06 -3.01
C ALA A 27 8.39 -1.19 -2.66
N PRO A 28 8.89 -0.40 -3.60
CA PRO A 28 9.94 0.57 -3.28
C PRO A 28 9.47 1.54 -2.20
N GLU A 29 10.42 2.08 -1.43
CA GLU A 29 10.11 3.15 -0.51
C GLU A 29 9.52 4.33 -1.28
N HIS A 30 8.44 4.91 -0.75
CA HIS A 30 7.72 5.97 -1.44
C HIS A 30 7.10 6.94 -0.45
N VAL A 31 6.58 8.04 -0.98
CA VAL A 31 5.95 9.11 -0.22
C VAL A 31 4.55 9.34 -0.75
N HIS A 32 3.59 9.54 0.15
CA HIS A 32 2.28 10.08 -0.20
C HIS A 32 2.29 11.56 0.20
N PRO A 33 2.45 12.50 -0.76
CA PRO A 33 2.64 13.90 -0.41
C PRO A 33 1.49 14.52 0.39
N GLU A 34 0.26 14.08 0.14
CA GLU A 34 -0.93 14.68 0.73
C GLU A 34 -1.83 13.70 1.47
N MET A 35 -1.45 12.43 1.54
CA MET A 35 -2.28 11.40 2.16
C MET A 35 -1.63 10.80 3.40
N GLN A 36 -2.46 10.49 4.40
CA GLN A 36 -2.06 9.66 5.53
C GLN A 36 -2.41 8.21 5.22
N GLU A 37 -1.46 7.32 5.40
CA GLU A 37 -1.71 5.88 5.28
C GLU A 37 -1.58 5.20 6.63
N SER A 38 -2.54 4.33 6.96
CA SER A 38 -2.43 3.51 8.16
C SER A 38 -2.66 2.04 7.82
N TRP A 39 -1.95 1.18 8.52
CA TRP A 39 -2.06 -0.26 8.38
C TRP A 39 -2.47 -0.86 9.71
N ARG A 40 -3.56 -1.61 9.71
CA ARG A 40 -3.92 -2.46 10.83
C ARG A 40 -3.57 -3.89 10.46
N VAL A 41 -2.70 -4.52 11.22
CA VAL A 41 -2.40 -5.94 10.99
C VAL A 41 -3.55 -6.76 11.56
N ILE A 42 -4.20 -7.54 10.71
CA ILE A 42 -5.33 -8.39 11.10
C ILE A 42 -4.80 -9.79 11.44
N ALA A 43 -3.90 -10.31 10.63
CA ALA A 43 -3.30 -11.63 10.86
C ALA A 43 -1.89 -11.65 10.29
N GLY A 44 -0.99 -12.37 10.94
CA GLY A 44 0.41 -12.47 10.53
C GLY A 44 1.27 -11.37 11.11
N THR A 45 2.46 -11.21 10.54
CA THR A 45 3.43 -10.18 10.95
C THR A 45 3.90 -9.43 9.72
N ALA A 46 3.83 -8.11 9.75
CA ALA A 46 4.34 -7.24 8.70
C ALA A 46 5.50 -6.40 9.24
N CYS A 47 6.41 -6.00 8.35
CA CYS A 47 7.47 -5.04 8.68
C CYS A 47 7.20 -3.73 7.98
N PHE A 48 7.60 -2.65 8.63
CA PHE A 48 7.40 -1.29 8.14
C PHE A 48 8.68 -0.49 8.34
N ARG A 49 9.01 0.31 7.35
CA ARG A 49 10.04 1.35 7.50
C ARG A 49 9.33 2.69 7.35
N ILE A 50 9.30 3.47 8.43
CA ILE A 50 8.64 4.78 8.46
C ILE A 50 9.71 5.81 8.83
N ASP A 51 9.96 6.75 7.93
CA ASP A 51 10.97 7.80 8.13
C ASP A 51 12.34 7.20 8.53
N GLY A 52 12.72 6.12 7.87
CA GLY A 52 14.00 5.43 8.11
C GLY A 52 14.03 4.50 9.30
N VAL A 53 12.94 4.40 10.08
CA VAL A 53 12.88 3.55 11.27
C VAL A 53 12.10 2.27 10.94
N GLU A 54 12.73 1.13 11.12
CA GLU A 54 12.08 -0.17 10.91
C GLU A 54 11.41 -0.67 12.19
N ARG A 55 10.23 -1.27 11.99
CA ARG A 55 9.53 -1.97 13.08
C ARG A 55 8.67 -3.09 12.52
N ALA A 56 8.46 -4.10 13.34
CA ALA A 56 7.51 -5.17 13.03
C ALA A 56 6.19 -4.88 13.74
N GLY A 57 5.09 -5.25 13.07
CA GLY A 57 3.75 -5.18 13.67
C GLY A 57 3.07 -6.53 13.58
N GLY A 58 2.46 -6.96 14.67
CA GLY A 58 1.67 -8.17 14.76
C GLY A 58 0.17 -7.87 14.81
N ALA A 59 -0.63 -8.93 14.85
CA ALA A 59 -2.08 -8.83 14.86
C ALA A 59 -2.59 -7.86 15.91
N GLY A 60 -3.45 -6.95 15.51
CA GLY A 60 -4.03 -5.91 16.37
C GLY A 60 -3.27 -4.60 16.39
N GLU A 61 -2.04 -4.55 15.91
CA GLU A 61 -1.25 -3.32 15.89
C GLU A 61 -1.63 -2.44 14.70
N VAL A 62 -1.53 -1.13 14.92
CA VAL A 62 -1.78 -0.11 13.90
C VAL A 62 -0.52 0.72 13.72
N ILE A 63 -0.09 0.86 12.48
CA ILE A 63 1.07 1.68 12.10
C ILE A 63 0.58 2.79 11.17
N VAL A 64 1.10 4.02 11.37
CA VAL A 64 0.66 5.20 10.62
C VAL A 64 1.86 5.86 9.96
N ALA A 65 1.72 6.20 8.68
CA ALA A 65 2.64 7.07 7.95
C ALA A 65 1.91 8.37 7.63
N GLN A 66 2.45 9.48 8.15
CA GLN A 66 1.88 10.81 7.92
C GLN A 66 2.17 11.29 6.49
N PRO A 67 1.40 12.25 5.95
CA PRO A 67 1.70 12.83 4.65
C PRO A 67 3.14 13.35 4.58
N GLY A 68 3.79 13.10 3.46
CA GLY A 68 5.16 13.57 3.23
C GLY A 68 6.25 12.72 3.85
N VAL A 69 5.92 11.65 4.56
CA VAL A 69 6.90 10.78 5.23
C VAL A 69 7.23 9.58 4.34
N PRO A 70 8.52 9.36 4.02
CA PRO A 70 8.92 8.17 3.26
C PRO A 70 8.61 6.90 4.04
N HIS A 71 8.04 5.92 3.35
CA HIS A 71 7.69 4.67 4.00
C HIS A 71 7.74 3.48 3.04
N GLN A 72 7.84 2.30 3.64
CA GLN A 72 7.83 1.03 2.93
C GLN A 72 7.23 -0.02 3.86
N ALA A 73 6.47 -0.95 3.32
CA ALA A 73 5.87 -2.04 4.09
C ALA A 73 6.04 -3.36 3.32
N TRP A 74 6.24 -4.46 4.05
CA TRP A 74 6.44 -5.77 3.43
C TRP A 74 6.13 -6.90 4.39
N ASN A 75 5.98 -8.11 3.82
CA ASN A 75 5.85 -9.34 4.61
C ASN A 75 7.23 -10.00 4.76
N PRO A 76 7.81 -10.03 5.96
CA PRO A 76 9.12 -10.62 6.17
C PRO A 76 9.07 -12.14 6.38
N THR A 77 7.88 -12.75 6.41
CA THR A 77 7.69 -14.14 6.79
C THR A 77 7.27 -14.99 5.60
N ALA A 78 7.29 -16.30 5.78
CA ALA A 78 6.75 -17.25 4.81
C ALA A 78 5.23 -17.43 4.93
N GLU A 79 4.63 -16.88 5.97
CA GLU A 79 3.19 -16.97 6.23
C GLU A 79 2.45 -15.80 5.62
N PRO A 80 1.18 -15.99 5.22
CA PRO A 80 0.39 -14.88 4.70
C PRO A 80 0.18 -13.79 5.76
N VAL A 81 0.08 -12.54 5.29
CA VAL A 81 -0.26 -11.40 6.14
C VAL A 81 -1.53 -10.77 5.60
N HIS A 82 -2.48 -10.54 6.49
CA HIS A 82 -3.71 -9.80 6.19
C HIS A 82 -3.65 -8.45 6.87
N LEU A 83 -3.80 -7.39 6.09
CA LEU A 83 -3.80 -6.01 6.59
C LEU A 83 -5.06 -5.29 6.13
N ARG A 84 -5.49 -4.36 6.96
CA ARG A 84 -6.52 -3.38 6.57
C ARG A 84 -5.84 -2.04 6.44
N ILE A 85 -5.88 -1.48 5.26
CA ILE A 85 -5.19 -0.25 4.92
C ILE A 85 -6.21 0.86 4.77
N GLN A 86 -5.94 2.00 5.41
CA GLN A 86 -6.74 3.21 5.26
C GLN A 86 -5.89 4.33 4.69
N MET A 87 -6.43 4.99 3.65
CA MET A 87 -5.83 6.19 3.07
C MET A 87 -6.78 7.35 3.36
N ARG A 88 -6.31 8.33 4.13
CA ARG A 88 -7.07 9.55 4.41
C ARG A 88 -6.63 10.66 3.49
N SER A 89 -7.59 11.46 3.03
CA SER A 89 -7.44 12.38 1.91
C SER A 89 -7.06 11.59 0.66
N ALA A 90 -7.88 10.60 0.31
CA ALA A 90 -7.52 9.55 -0.64
C ALA A 90 -7.28 10.04 -2.07
N LEU A 91 -7.78 11.24 -2.44
CA LEU A 91 -7.58 11.79 -3.78
C LEU A 91 -7.95 10.76 -4.85
N ASP A 92 -7.06 10.54 -5.83
CA ASP A 92 -7.25 9.55 -6.89
C ASP A 92 -6.53 8.23 -6.59
N TRP A 93 -6.23 7.95 -5.31
CA TRP A 93 -5.49 6.74 -4.93
C TRP A 93 -6.18 5.45 -5.38
N GLU A 94 -7.50 5.41 -5.31
CA GLU A 94 -8.26 4.25 -5.77
C GLU A 94 -7.98 3.95 -7.25
N THR A 95 -8.01 4.99 -8.09
CA THR A 95 -7.68 4.85 -9.51
C THR A 95 -6.24 4.41 -9.71
N PHE A 96 -5.31 4.96 -8.93
CA PHE A 96 -3.91 4.54 -8.97
C PHE A 96 -3.77 3.05 -8.67
N ILE A 97 -4.41 2.57 -7.61
CA ILE A 97 -4.32 1.17 -7.21
C ILE A 97 -4.94 0.25 -8.26
N GLU A 98 -6.08 0.64 -8.84
CA GLU A 98 -6.71 -0.16 -9.90
C GLU A 98 -5.78 -0.27 -11.11
N ARG A 99 -5.12 0.81 -11.49
CA ARG A 99 -4.17 0.80 -12.60
C ARG A 99 -2.91 0.03 -12.27
N LEU A 100 -2.45 0.10 -11.01
CA LEU A 100 -1.29 -0.68 -10.56
C LEU A 100 -1.57 -2.19 -10.67
N PHE A 101 -2.75 -2.63 -10.25
CA PHE A 101 -3.14 -4.04 -10.38
C PHE A 101 -3.24 -4.48 -11.85
N ALA A 102 -3.66 -3.58 -12.73
CA ALA A 102 -3.73 -3.87 -14.16
C ALA A 102 -2.33 -4.03 -14.79
N LEU A 103 -1.33 -3.30 -14.29
CA LEU A 103 0.06 -3.41 -14.76
C LEU A 103 0.77 -4.61 -14.16
N GLY A 104 0.52 -4.90 -12.88
CA GLY A 104 1.02 -6.11 -12.24
C GLY A 104 0.09 -7.25 -12.58
N SER A 105 0.58 -8.25 -13.33
CA SER A 105 -0.28 -9.39 -13.63
C SER A 105 -0.62 -10.13 -12.33
N ALA A 106 -1.92 -10.28 -12.06
CA ALA A 106 -2.36 -11.26 -11.09
C ALA A 106 -2.10 -12.64 -11.71
N GLY A 107 -1.38 -13.50 -11.02
CA GLY A 107 -1.28 -14.90 -11.45
C GLY A 107 -2.64 -15.56 -11.37
N ASP A 108 -2.75 -16.76 -11.97
CA ASP A 108 -4.00 -17.54 -11.95
C ASP A 108 -4.44 -17.89 -10.53
N ASP A 109 -3.50 -17.86 -9.59
CA ASP A 109 -3.75 -18.10 -8.16
C ASP A 109 -4.15 -16.83 -7.41
N GLY A 110 -4.26 -15.69 -8.08
CA GLY A 110 -4.57 -14.41 -7.45
C GLY A 110 -3.39 -13.75 -6.79
N GLU A 111 -2.19 -14.28 -6.93
CA GLU A 111 -0.99 -13.69 -6.34
C GLU A 111 -0.64 -12.38 -7.05
N GLN A 112 -0.43 -11.34 -6.27
CA GLN A 112 -0.02 -10.05 -6.79
C GLN A 112 1.47 -10.07 -7.11
N ARG A 113 1.83 -9.65 -8.33
CA ARG A 113 3.21 -9.56 -8.77
C ARG A 113 3.62 -8.11 -8.97
N ALA A 114 4.90 -7.83 -8.75
CA ALA A 114 5.43 -6.50 -8.98
C ALA A 114 5.32 -6.14 -10.47
N PRO A 115 4.88 -4.92 -10.79
CA PRO A 115 4.84 -4.46 -12.17
C PRO A 115 6.25 -4.19 -12.70
N ASP A 116 6.38 -4.09 -14.03
CA ASP A 116 7.60 -3.68 -14.68
C ASP A 116 8.05 -2.30 -14.16
N PRO A 117 9.33 -2.12 -13.79
CA PRO A 117 9.79 -0.85 -13.21
C PRO A 117 9.56 0.36 -14.10
N ALA A 118 9.68 0.23 -15.42
CA ALA A 118 9.47 1.35 -16.34
C ALA A 118 7.99 1.75 -16.38
N LEU A 119 7.09 0.78 -16.37
CA LEU A 119 5.64 1.04 -16.31
C LEU A 119 5.24 1.61 -14.96
N MET A 120 5.86 1.14 -13.88
CA MET A 120 5.63 1.67 -12.54
C MET A 120 6.03 3.14 -12.47
N LEU A 121 7.20 3.50 -12.99
CA LEU A 121 7.66 4.89 -13.00
C LEU A 121 6.71 5.78 -13.81
N SER A 122 6.24 5.29 -14.96
CA SER A 122 5.27 6.02 -15.77
C SER A 122 3.97 6.26 -15.01
N LEU A 123 3.49 5.24 -14.29
CA LEU A 123 2.27 5.35 -13.49
C LEU A 123 2.44 6.36 -12.35
N LEU A 124 3.58 6.34 -11.66
CA LEU A 124 3.86 7.29 -10.58
C LEU A 124 3.79 8.75 -11.07
N ARG A 125 4.22 9.01 -12.30
CA ARG A 125 4.20 10.36 -12.87
C ARG A 125 2.80 10.87 -13.17
N GLU A 126 1.82 9.98 -13.33
CA GLU A 126 0.43 10.36 -13.55
C GLU A 126 -0.30 10.72 -12.27
N PHE A 127 0.25 10.35 -11.11
CA PHE A 127 -0.39 10.55 -9.80
C PHE A 127 0.55 11.27 -8.83
N PRO A 128 1.02 12.49 -9.16
CA PRO A 128 2.06 13.14 -8.33
C PRO A 128 1.55 13.60 -6.96
N ARG A 129 0.24 13.79 -6.79
CA ARG A 129 -0.33 14.16 -5.49
C ARG A 129 -0.53 12.95 -4.58
N GLU A 130 -0.70 11.77 -5.16
CA GLU A 130 -1.00 10.54 -4.45
C GLU A 130 0.26 9.81 -4.02
N ILE A 131 1.33 9.87 -4.81
CA ILE A 131 2.54 9.12 -4.52
C ILE A 131 3.76 9.73 -5.23
N SER A 132 4.91 9.64 -4.59
CA SER A 132 6.19 9.97 -5.22
C SER A 132 7.27 9.02 -4.71
N GLU A 133 8.39 8.96 -5.44
CA GLU A 133 9.56 8.24 -4.97
C GLU A 133 10.21 9.04 -3.84
N GLY A 134 10.35 8.46 -2.70
CA GLY A 134 10.82 9.09 -1.49
C GLY A 134 11.88 10.22 -1.56
#